data_8ad335053abd2063596eafddb162439c
#
_entry.id   8ad335053abd2063596eafddb162439c
#
_cell.length_a   1.000
_cell.length_b   1.000
_cell.length_c   1.000
_cell.angle_alpha   90.00
_cell.angle_beta   90.00
_cell.angle_gamma   90.00
#
_symmetry.space_group_name_H-M   'P 1'
#
loop_
_entity.id
_entity.type
_entity.pdbx_description
1 polymer ?
#
loop_
_entity_poly.entity_id
_entity_poly.type
_entity_poly.pdbx_seq_one_letter_code
_entity_poly.pdbx_strand_id
1 'polypeptide(L)'
;MTVQHPDVVIRYIKTKNKTRKLATYRSDDCDLRIKHETINKFISERFIPSVFTKGYVKNRSIYHNAAAHLYNDYYIMMDIKDFFPHICHKQLSEKLFYELNLKQEGQISRKECNDIVEMCSISSRGLPLGFVTSPLLSNIYMKEFDGVFYGKLKKLGLPNVIYTRYADDLTISFKSDSIEKMQTYEDSIVEIATALLSRYGLQLNIKKTRSYNMNISNHVRVTGVNITKQDNGSRRLTVGRSVKNDLYWEALSCVEDRDADKVSHVKGLQSFVLSIEKTGYESCYSPIMMAKVHSYGFDTLKDLIDSL
;
A
#
# COMPACT_ATOMS: atom_id res chain seq x y z
N MET A 1 -19.69 -4.01 22.80
CA MET A 1 -20.54 -5.08 22.22
C MET A 1 -20.33 -5.09 20.73
N THR A 2 -20.12 -6.24 20.10
CA THR A 2 -19.98 -6.35 18.63
C THR A 2 -21.41 -6.39 18.08
N VAL A 3 -21.80 -5.42 17.28
CA VAL A 3 -23.11 -5.45 16.60
C VAL A 3 -23.00 -6.49 15.49
N GLN A 4 -23.78 -7.60 15.61
CA GLN A 4 -23.92 -8.56 14.51
C GLN A 4 -24.88 -7.96 13.48
N HIS A 5 -24.33 -7.45 12.37
CA HIS A 5 -25.15 -7.04 11.23
C HIS A 5 -25.43 -8.27 10.35
N PRO A 6 -26.69 -8.51 9.90
CA PRO A 6 -27.05 -9.70 9.13
C PRO A 6 -26.26 -9.84 7.81
N ASP A 7 -25.81 -8.74 7.24
CA ASP A 7 -25.04 -8.71 5.99
C ASP A 7 -23.54 -8.87 6.18
N VAL A 8 -23.05 -9.06 7.41
CA VAL A 8 -21.62 -9.17 7.71
C VAL A 8 -21.24 -10.58 8.08
N VAL A 9 -20.24 -11.11 7.39
CA VAL A 9 -19.62 -12.41 7.67
C VAL A 9 -18.20 -12.17 8.19
N ILE A 10 -17.90 -12.74 9.36
CA ILE A 10 -16.55 -12.68 9.92
C ILE A 10 -15.77 -13.91 9.46
N ARG A 11 -14.63 -13.67 8.83
CA ARG A 11 -13.66 -14.70 8.39
C ARG A 11 -12.33 -14.50 9.09
N TYR A 12 -11.61 -15.59 9.29
CA TYR A 12 -10.24 -15.55 9.84
C TYR A 12 -9.27 -16.08 8.79
N ILE A 13 -8.36 -15.22 8.33
CA ILE A 13 -7.32 -15.59 7.37
C ILE A 13 -6.04 -15.85 8.13
N LYS A 14 -5.54 -17.08 8.06
CA LYS A 14 -4.22 -17.45 8.61
C LYS A 14 -3.14 -17.10 7.59
N THR A 15 -2.21 -16.24 7.99
CA THR A 15 -0.95 -16.03 7.27
C THR A 15 0.18 -16.72 8.03
N LYS A 16 1.37 -16.87 7.44
CA LYS A 16 2.51 -17.57 8.10
C LYS A 16 2.78 -17.09 9.53
N ASN A 17 2.51 -15.81 9.84
CA ASN A 17 2.90 -15.20 11.12
C ASN A 17 1.74 -14.59 11.92
N LYS A 18 0.52 -14.55 11.40
CA LYS A 18 -0.61 -13.88 12.05
C LYS A 18 -1.96 -14.37 11.51
N THR A 19 -2.95 -14.47 12.41
CA THR A 19 -4.36 -14.62 12.01
C THR A 19 -4.99 -13.24 11.94
N ARG A 20 -5.61 -12.90 10.80
CA ARG A 20 -6.34 -11.65 10.60
C ARG A 20 -7.83 -11.90 10.62
N LYS A 21 -8.55 -11.10 11.40
CA LYS A 21 -10.02 -11.06 11.37
C LYS A 21 -10.44 -10.15 10.22
N LEU A 22 -11.21 -10.69 9.29
CA LEU A 22 -11.75 -10.00 8.14
C LEU A 22 -13.26 -9.94 8.27
N ALA A 23 -13.85 -8.76 8.11
CA ALA A 23 -15.29 -8.60 7.99
C ALA A 23 -15.64 -8.41 6.52
N THR A 24 -16.36 -9.36 5.94
CA THR A 24 -16.80 -9.31 4.55
C THR A 24 -18.31 -9.18 4.47
N TYR A 25 -18.81 -8.69 3.36
CA TYR A 25 -20.23 -8.70 3.07
C TYR A 25 -20.70 -10.14 2.78
N ARG A 26 -21.96 -10.41 3.07
CA ARG A 26 -22.59 -11.72 2.78
C ARG A 26 -22.68 -11.98 1.28
N SER A 27 -23.01 -10.93 0.51
CA SER A 27 -23.04 -10.92 -0.95
C SER A 27 -22.66 -9.54 -1.47
N ASP A 28 -22.40 -9.45 -2.77
CA ASP A 28 -22.01 -8.20 -3.42
C ASP A 28 -23.20 -7.24 -3.60
N ASP A 29 -24.40 -7.74 -3.54
CA ASP A 29 -25.67 -7.02 -3.71
C ASP A 29 -26.42 -6.77 -2.38
N CYS A 30 -25.82 -7.06 -1.23
CA CYS A 30 -26.49 -6.83 0.06
C CYS A 30 -26.61 -5.32 0.37
N ASP A 31 -27.67 -4.96 1.09
CA ASP A 31 -28.03 -3.57 1.42
C ASP A 31 -26.89 -2.79 2.07
N LEU A 32 -26.16 -3.42 2.98
CA LEU A 32 -25.03 -2.78 3.66
C LEU A 32 -23.93 -2.39 2.68
N ARG A 33 -23.58 -3.27 1.72
CA ARG A 33 -22.54 -2.97 0.73
C ARG A 33 -22.97 -1.84 -0.19
N ILE A 34 -24.19 -1.84 -0.67
CA ILE A 34 -24.75 -0.76 -1.50
C ILE A 34 -24.68 0.59 -0.76
N LYS A 35 -25.06 0.61 0.52
CA LYS A 35 -24.95 1.80 1.37
C LYS A 35 -23.48 2.25 1.50
N HIS A 36 -22.55 1.33 1.75
CA HIS A 36 -21.13 1.64 1.86
C HIS A 36 -20.54 2.17 0.55
N GLU A 37 -20.93 1.64 -0.59
CA GLU A 37 -20.52 2.13 -1.90
C GLU A 37 -21.04 3.54 -2.16
N THR A 38 -22.28 3.82 -1.76
CA THR A 38 -22.88 5.17 -1.82
C THR A 38 -22.13 6.16 -0.93
N ILE A 39 -21.78 5.77 0.30
CA ILE A 39 -20.97 6.58 1.22
C ILE A 39 -19.58 6.83 0.62
N ASN A 40 -18.93 5.79 0.07
CA ASN A 40 -17.63 5.91 -0.56
C ASN A 40 -17.65 6.91 -1.74
N LYS A 41 -18.67 6.83 -2.59
CA LYS A 41 -18.85 7.76 -3.70
C LYS A 41 -19.02 9.19 -3.19
N PHE A 42 -19.93 9.41 -2.24
CA PHE A 42 -20.18 10.72 -1.63
C PHE A 42 -18.91 11.35 -1.06
N ILE A 43 -18.13 10.57 -0.30
CA ILE A 43 -16.88 11.04 0.31
C ILE A 43 -15.82 11.29 -0.76
N SER A 44 -15.61 10.37 -1.70
CA SER A 44 -14.55 10.45 -2.70
C SER A 44 -14.69 11.63 -3.66
N GLU A 45 -15.91 12.10 -3.90
CA GLU A 45 -16.19 13.31 -4.71
C GLU A 45 -15.79 14.61 -4.00
N ARG A 46 -15.65 14.59 -2.67
CA ARG A 46 -15.41 15.77 -1.82
C ARG A 46 -14.04 15.78 -1.18
N PHE A 47 -13.51 14.60 -0.85
CA PHE A 47 -12.24 14.46 -0.16
C PHE A 47 -11.05 14.53 -1.13
N ILE A 48 -10.05 15.34 -0.79
CA ILE A 48 -8.77 15.41 -1.48
C ILE A 48 -7.73 14.66 -0.66
N PRO A 49 -7.25 13.49 -1.12
CA PRO A 49 -6.24 12.71 -0.41
C PRO A 49 -4.94 13.49 -0.22
N SER A 50 -4.21 13.18 0.85
CA SER A 50 -2.86 13.67 1.07
C SER A 50 -1.95 13.36 -0.14
N VAL A 51 -1.06 14.28 -0.49
CA VAL A 51 -0.06 14.07 -1.57
C VAL A 51 0.92 12.95 -1.24
N PHE A 52 1.10 12.68 0.06
CA PHE A 52 2.00 11.66 0.58
C PHE A 52 1.40 10.26 0.52
N THR A 53 0.08 10.13 0.59
CA THR A 53 -0.62 8.86 0.56
C THR A 53 -0.57 8.22 -0.84
N LYS A 54 -0.17 6.94 -0.93
CA LYS A 54 -0.10 6.17 -2.19
C LYS A 54 -1.03 4.96 -2.18
N GLY A 55 -1.45 4.50 -0.99
CA GLY A 55 -2.43 3.41 -0.84
C GLY A 55 -3.87 3.90 -0.93
N TYR A 56 -4.72 3.13 -1.62
CA TYR A 56 -6.17 3.36 -1.71
C TYR A 56 -6.58 4.71 -2.32
N VAL A 57 -5.78 5.22 -3.25
CA VAL A 57 -6.05 6.44 -3.98
C VAL A 57 -6.06 6.13 -5.48
N LYS A 58 -7.10 6.61 -6.18
CA LYS A 58 -7.22 6.43 -7.63
C LYS A 58 -5.97 6.94 -8.33
N ASN A 59 -5.48 6.19 -9.31
CA ASN A 59 -4.27 6.48 -10.09
C ASN A 59 -2.96 6.51 -9.27
N ARG A 60 -2.96 5.98 -8.03
CA ARG A 60 -1.76 5.72 -7.24
C ARG A 60 -1.65 4.23 -6.95
N SER A 61 -0.43 3.73 -6.86
CA SER A 61 -0.15 2.31 -6.66
C SER A 61 1.16 2.10 -5.92
N ILE A 62 1.52 0.85 -5.67
CA ILE A 62 2.82 0.47 -5.13
C ILE A 62 3.98 0.93 -6.02
N TYR A 63 3.78 0.99 -7.37
CA TYR A 63 4.73 1.59 -8.30
C TYR A 63 5.02 3.06 -7.93
N HIS A 64 3.98 3.87 -7.80
CA HIS A 64 4.12 5.29 -7.45
C HIS A 64 4.71 5.49 -6.06
N ASN A 65 4.46 4.55 -5.14
CA ASN A 65 5.08 4.56 -3.81
C ASN A 65 6.59 4.38 -3.92
N ALA A 66 7.06 3.33 -4.60
CA ALA A 66 8.47 3.05 -4.78
C ALA A 66 9.17 4.09 -5.66
N ALA A 67 8.53 4.54 -6.76
CA ALA A 67 9.07 5.52 -7.70
C ALA A 67 9.41 6.86 -7.05
N ALA A 68 8.62 7.28 -6.05
CA ALA A 68 8.90 8.51 -5.32
C ALA A 68 10.29 8.49 -4.64
N HIS A 69 10.75 7.33 -4.24
CA HIS A 69 12.00 7.13 -3.49
C HIS A 69 13.20 6.74 -4.36
N LEU A 70 13.01 6.60 -5.68
CA LEU A 70 13.96 5.98 -6.61
C LEU A 70 15.39 6.54 -6.52
N TYR A 71 15.54 7.83 -6.28
CA TYR A 71 16.84 8.52 -6.37
C TYR A 71 17.52 8.78 -5.02
N ASN A 72 16.94 8.34 -3.91
CA ASN A 72 17.51 8.51 -2.58
C ASN A 72 18.36 7.30 -2.18
N ASP A 73 19.29 7.51 -1.25
CA ASP A 73 20.30 6.52 -0.87
C ASP A 73 19.97 5.84 0.45
N TYR A 74 19.30 6.53 1.35
CA TYR A 74 18.93 6.02 2.66
C TYR A 74 17.42 5.92 2.82
N TYR A 75 16.95 4.82 3.39
CA TYR A 75 15.54 4.51 3.54
C TYR A 75 15.24 4.10 4.97
N ILE A 76 14.16 4.62 5.52
CA ILE A 76 13.58 4.20 6.78
C ILE A 76 12.15 3.77 6.51
N MET A 77 11.82 2.53 6.86
CA MET A 77 10.49 1.95 6.70
C MET A 77 9.93 1.62 8.06
N MET A 78 8.72 2.08 8.31
CA MET A 78 8.02 1.91 9.56
C MET A 78 6.61 1.41 9.31
N ASP A 79 6.07 0.61 10.24
CA ASP A 79 4.74 0.01 10.18
C ASP A 79 3.90 0.49 11.39
N ILE A 80 2.67 0.88 11.17
CA ILE A 80 1.74 1.23 12.25
C ILE A 80 1.10 -0.06 12.77
N LYS A 81 1.29 -0.33 14.05
CA LYS A 81 0.79 -1.55 14.70
C LYS A 81 -0.74 -1.60 14.69
N ASP A 82 -1.29 -2.69 14.14
CA ASP A 82 -2.75 -2.94 14.13
C ASP A 82 -3.57 -1.71 13.74
N PHE A 83 -3.21 -1.06 12.63
CA PHE A 83 -3.67 0.26 12.20
C PHE A 83 -5.19 0.39 12.19
N PHE A 84 -5.88 -0.39 11.36
CA PHE A 84 -7.34 -0.31 11.21
C PHE A 84 -8.09 -0.54 12.52
N PRO A 85 -7.77 -1.55 13.36
CA PRO A 85 -8.42 -1.77 14.64
C PRO A 85 -8.27 -0.62 15.66
N HIS A 86 -7.24 0.23 15.52
CA HIS A 86 -6.95 1.28 16.49
C HIS A 86 -7.47 2.67 16.10
N ILE A 87 -8.08 2.82 14.92
CA ILE A 87 -8.66 4.09 14.49
C ILE A 87 -9.76 4.52 15.48
N CYS A 88 -9.64 5.73 16.05
CA CYS A 88 -10.59 6.28 17.00
C CYS A 88 -11.79 6.90 16.26
N HIS A 89 -13.00 6.42 16.50
CA HIS A 89 -14.22 6.87 15.82
C HIS A 89 -14.49 8.36 16.04
N LYS A 90 -14.33 8.84 17.29
CA LYS A 90 -14.53 10.26 17.61
C LYS A 90 -13.60 11.16 16.79
N GLN A 91 -12.31 10.81 16.72
CA GLN A 91 -11.34 11.59 15.93
C GLN A 91 -11.63 11.45 14.42
N LEU A 92 -12.02 10.26 13.95
CA LEU A 92 -12.37 10.04 12.55
C LEU A 92 -13.58 10.88 12.14
N SER A 93 -14.64 10.91 12.95
CA SER A 93 -15.83 11.69 12.69
C SER A 93 -15.54 13.20 12.64
N GLU A 94 -14.72 13.72 13.56
CA GLU A 94 -14.27 15.11 13.52
C GLU A 94 -13.48 15.43 12.24
N LYS A 95 -12.53 14.57 11.87
CA LYS A 95 -11.74 14.75 10.65
C LYS A 95 -12.61 14.66 9.39
N LEU A 96 -13.55 13.74 9.36
CA LEU A 96 -14.52 13.62 8.29
C LEU A 96 -15.34 14.89 8.12
N PHE A 97 -15.84 15.44 9.22
CA PHE A 97 -16.57 16.71 9.23
C PHE A 97 -15.73 17.87 8.63
N TYR A 98 -14.50 18.04 9.10
CA TYR A 98 -13.64 19.10 8.61
C TYR A 98 -13.30 18.91 7.13
N GLU A 99 -12.90 17.72 6.72
CA GLU A 99 -12.47 17.42 5.34
C GLU A 99 -13.59 17.61 4.32
N LEU A 100 -14.83 17.23 4.64
CA LEU A 100 -15.95 17.33 3.72
C LEU A 100 -16.52 18.74 3.64
N ASN A 101 -16.29 19.59 4.65
CA ASN A 101 -16.74 20.99 4.64
C ASN A 101 -15.66 21.98 4.22
N LEU A 102 -14.42 21.53 3.89
CA LEU A 102 -13.30 22.41 3.53
C LEU A 102 -13.57 23.32 2.33
N LYS A 103 -14.29 22.81 1.33
CA LYS A 103 -14.56 23.56 0.08
C LYS A 103 -15.84 24.39 0.14
N GLN A 104 -16.81 23.93 0.90
CA GLN A 104 -18.11 24.56 1.05
C GLN A 104 -18.70 24.15 2.40
N GLU A 105 -19.04 25.13 3.22
CA GLU A 105 -19.69 24.90 4.50
C GLU A 105 -21.07 24.24 4.34
N GLY A 106 -21.49 23.47 5.33
CA GLY A 106 -22.83 22.87 5.40
C GLY A 106 -23.04 21.65 4.49
N GLN A 107 -21.98 21.07 3.92
CA GLN A 107 -22.11 19.84 3.12
C GLN A 107 -22.53 18.63 3.95
N ILE A 108 -22.14 18.58 5.22
CA ILE A 108 -22.44 17.50 6.15
C ILE A 108 -22.39 18.01 7.59
N SER A 109 -23.28 17.53 8.43
CA SER A 109 -23.32 17.81 9.86
C SER A 109 -22.41 16.86 10.66
N ARG A 110 -22.06 17.26 11.90
CA ARG A 110 -21.33 16.38 12.83
C ARG A 110 -22.10 15.10 13.17
N LYS A 111 -23.43 15.18 13.24
CA LYS A 111 -24.29 14.01 13.47
C LYS A 111 -24.16 13.01 12.32
N GLU A 112 -24.31 13.48 11.09
CA GLU A 112 -24.19 12.60 9.90
C GLU A 112 -22.79 11.99 9.80
N CYS A 113 -21.72 12.71 10.17
CA CYS A 113 -20.38 12.14 10.24
C CYS A 113 -20.28 11.01 11.27
N ASN A 114 -20.90 11.15 12.44
CA ASN A 114 -20.96 10.08 13.43
C ASN A 114 -21.75 8.88 12.90
N ASP A 115 -22.90 9.11 12.31
CA ASP A 115 -23.76 8.07 11.74
C ASP A 115 -23.02 7.28 10.63
N ILE A 116 -22.26 7.97 9.77
CA ILE A 116 -21.40 7.33 8.76
C ILE A 116 -20.32 6.45 9.41
N VAL A 117 -19.62 6.95 10.41
CA VAL A 117 -18.56 6.18 11.08
C VAL A 117 -19.13 4.96 11.79
N GLU A 118 -20.26 5.08 12.44
CA GLU A 118 -20.96 3.95 13.08
C GLU A 118 -21.41 2.92 12.05
N MET A 119 -22.03 3.34 10.96
CA MET A 119 -22.46 2.44 9.87
C MET A 119 -21.28 1.70 9.23
N CYS A 120 -20.14 2.36 9.08
CA CYS A 120 -18.92 1.77 8.51
C CYS A 120 -18.09 0.95 9.51
N SER A 121 -18.64 0.61 10.67
CA SER A 121 -17.97 -0.07 11.76
C SER A 121 -18.76 -1.26 12.28
N ILE A 122 -18.09 -2.18 12.97
CA ILE A 122 -18.72 -3.35 13.64
C ILE A 122 -18.45 -3.38 15.15
N SER A 123 -17.78 -2.36 15.66
CA SER A 123 -17.41 -2.24 17.07
C SER A 123 -17.29 -0.76 17.43
N SER A 124 -17.14 -0.44 18.71
CA SER A 124 -17.00 0.94 19.20
C SER A 124 -15.66 1.61 18.85
N ARG A 125 -14.72 0.90 18.22
CA ARG A 125 -13.41 1.40 17.78
C ARG A 125 -12.93 0.61 16.58
N GLY A 126 -12.16 1.26 15.74
CA GLY A 126 -11.51 0.66 14.58
C GLY A 126 -12.41 0.54 13.35
N LEU A 127 -11.77 0.34 12.22
CA LEU A 127 -12.42 0.07 10.94
C LEU A 127 -12.26 -1.40 10.58
N PRO A 128 -13.32 -2.07 10.09
CA PRO A 128 -13.24 -3.46 9.70
C PRO A 128 -12.34 -3.67 8.48
N LEU A 129 -11.43 -4.63 8.55
CA LEU A 129 -10.72 -5.11 7.36
C LEU A 129 -11.72 -5.84 6.46
N GLY A 130 -11.85 -5.38 5.21
CA GLY A 130 -12.74 -5.94 4.20
C GLY A 130 -13.97 -5.10 3.86
N PHE A 131 -14.29 -4.05 4.63
CA PHE A 131 -15.29 -3.07 4.20
C PHE A 131 -14.71 -2.14 3.14
N VAL A 132 -15.49 -1.85 2.11
CA VAL A 132 -15.08 -0.96 0.99
C VAL A 132 -14.83 0.48 1.44
N THR A 133 -15.41 0.90 2.57
CA THR A 133 -15.24 2.24 3.14
C THR A 133 -13.97 2.40 3.97
N SER A 134 -13.46 1.32 4.57
CA SER A 134 -12.33 1.38 5.51
C SER A 134 -11.06 2.01 4.93
N PRO A 135 -10.66 1.70 3.67
CA PRO A 135 -9.48 2.33 3.06
C PRO A 135 -9.59 3.84 2.94
N LEU A 136 -10.72 4.35 2.46
CA LEU A 136 -10.95 5.79 2.29
C LEU A 136 -11.00 6.52 3.64
N LEU A 137 -11.74 5.98 4.60
CA LEU A 137 -11.85 6.54 5.95
C LEU A 137 -10.48 6.56 6.67
N SER A 138 -9.66 5.54 6.48
CA SER A 138 -8.29 5.51 7.02
C SER A 138 -7.40 6.60 6.43
N ASN A 139 -7.57 6.94 5.16
CA ASN A 139 -6.85 8.05 4.52
C ASN A 139 -7.29 9.42 5.05
N ILE A 140 -8.58 9.61 5.32
CA ILE A 140 -9.10 10.81 6.00
C ILE A 140 -8.46 10.93 7.39
N TYR A 141 -8.47 9.85 8.16
CA TYR A 141 -7.90 9.81 9.51
C TYR A 141 -6.45 10.28 9.55
N MET A 142 -5.64 9.88 8.56
CA MET A 142 -4.20 10.12 8.53
C MET A 142 -3.77 11.35 7.73
N LYS A 143 -4.65 12.07 7.05
CA LYS A 143 -4.26 13.18 6.18
C LYS A 143 -3.50 14.29 6.90
N GLU A 144 -4.00 14.72 8.06
CA GLU A 144 -3.34 15.73 8.88
C GLU A 144 -1.99 15.23 9.42
N PHE A 145 -1.95 13.96 9.89
CA PHE A 145 -0.70 13.32 10.31
C PHE A 145 0.37 13.42 9.22
N ASP A 146 0.03 13.08 7.98
CA ASP A 146 0.96 13.10 6.85
C ASP A 146 1.61 14.49 6.69
N GLY A 147 0.81 15.57 6.73
CA GLY A 147 1.29 16.94 6.58
C GLY A 147 2.19 17.38 7.74
N VAL A 148 1.77 17.10 8.98
CA VAL A 148 2.52 17.46 10.19
C VAL A 148 3.83 16.67 10.27
N PHE A 149 3.78 15.37 9.96
CA PHE A 149 4.96 14.51 9.97
C PHE A 149 6.00 14.99 8.94
N TYR A 150 5.58 15.22 7.69
CA TYR A 150 6.48 15.75 6.68
C TYR A 150 7.07 17.11 7.05
N GLY A 151 6.27 18.01 7.62
CA GLY A 151 6.75 19.30 8.10
C GLY A 151 7.85 19.17 9.19
N LYS A 152 7.74 18.16 10.07
CA LYS A 152 8.78 17.86 11.06
C LYS A 152 10.03 17.25 10.42
N LEU A 153 9.88 16.34 9.44
CA LEU A 153 11.01 15.77 8.69
C LEU A 153 11.82 16.86 7.97
N LYS A 154 11.14 17.85 7.37
CA LYS A 154 11.80 19.01 6.75
C LYS A 154 12.66 19.81 7.74
N LYS A 155 12.21 19.94 8.98
CA LYS A 155 12.94 20.66 10.03
C LYS A 155 14.20 19.94 10.52
N LEU A 156 14.36 18.65 10.26
CA LEU A 156 15.58 17.89 10.55
C LEU A 156 16.73 18.23 9.58
N GLY A 157 16.47 18.99 8.51
CA GLY A 157 17.49 19.34 7.53
C GLY A 157 17.96 18.16 6.65
N LEU A 158 17.16 17.10 6.54
CA LEU A 158 17.47 15.92 5.72
C LEU A 158 17.57 16.30 4.23
N PRO A 159 18.69 16.02 3.55
CA PRO A 159 18.85 16.36 2.14
C PRO A 159 17.88 15.55 1.27
N ASN A 160 17.11 16.25 0.44
CA ASN A 160 16.14 15.65 -0.49
C ASN A 160 15.17 14.67 0.19
N VAL A 161 14.63 15.02 1.36
CA VAL A 161 13.72 14.15 2.09
C VAL A 161 12.43 13.90 1.31
N ILE A 162 12.11 12.63 1.12
CA ILE A 162 10.86 12.13 0.54
C ILE A 162 10.14 11.31 1.60
N TYR A 163 8.85 11.55 1.73
CA TYR A 163 7.94 10.78 2.57
C TYR A 163 6.76 10.27 1.75
N THR A 164 6.39 9.03 1.95
CA THR A 164 5.14 8.47 1.44
C THR A 164 4.51 7.55 2.48
N ARG A 165 3.18 7.39 2.39
CA ARG A 165 2.43 6.42 3.17
C ARG A 165 1.60 5.51 2.26
N TYR A 166 1.69 4.21 2.51
CA TYR A 166 0.84 3.20 1.87
C TYR A 166 0.08 2.44 2.96
N ALA A 167 -1.16 2.85 3.24
CA ALA A 167 -1.94 2.38 4.37
C ALA A 167 -1.23 2.62 5.72
N ASP A 168 -0.77 1.55 6.37
CA ASP A 168 0.00 1.51 7.62
C ASP A 168 1.51 1.58 7.41
N ASP A 169 2.01 1.41 6.18
CA ASP A 169 3.43 1.51 5.85
C ASP A 169 3.86 2.97 5.63
N LEU A 170 4.80 3.45 6.43
CA LEU A 170 5.44 4.76 6.29
C LEU A 170 6.83 4.56 5.69
N THR A 171 7.12 5.20 4.56
CA THR A 171 8.43 5.16 3.93
C THR A 171 9.03 6.56 3.89
N ILE A 172 10.22 6.71 4.44
CA ILE A 172 11.03 7.93 4.39
C ILE A 172 12.31 7.59 3.66
N SER A 173 12.75 8.47 2.77
CA SER A 173 14.07 8.36 2.17
C SER A 173 14.72 9.72 2.00
N PHE A 174 16.04 9.76 2.00
CA PHE A 174 16.81 10.96 1.82
C PHE A 174 18.20 10.65 1.26
N LYS A 175 18.90 11.66 0.77
CA LYS A 175 20.32 11.55 0.42
C LYS A 175 21.17 11.76 1.66
N SER A 176 22.28 11.03 1.77
CA SER A 176 23.23 11.25 2.84
C SER A 176 24.64 11.00 2.39
N ASP A 177 25.50 11.90 2.79
CA ASP A 177 26.93 11.88 2.50
C ASP A 177 27.76 11.28 3.65
N SER A 178 27.14 10.98 4.81
CA SER A 178 27.83 10.49 6.01
C SER A 178 27.06 9.37 6.68
N ILE A 179 27.71 8.24 6.91
CA ILE A 179 27.15 7.08 7.62
C ILE A 179 26.93 7.41 9.11
N GLU A 180 27.79 8.24 9.70
CA GLU A 180 27.75 8.55 11.14
C GLU A 180 26.48 9.31 11.56
N LYS A 181 25.93 10.15 10.68
CA LYS A 181 24.70 10.91 10.94
C LYS A 181 23.43 10.07 10.79
N MET A 182 23.53 8.91 10.12
CA MET A 182 22.36 8.08 9.79
C MET A 182 21.62 7.63 11.03
N GLN A 183 22.30 7.10 12.02
CA GLN A 183 21.69 6.60 13.25
C GLN A 183 20.94 7.72 13.99
N THR A 184 21.57 8.89 14.11
CA THR A 184 20.96 10.06 14.76
C THR A 184 19.67 10.50 14.04
N TYR A 185 19.67 10.48 12.70
CA TYR A 185 18.47 10.80 11.92
C TYR A 185 17.40 9.74 12.08
N GLU A 186 17.76 8.46 12.06
CA GLU A 186 16.83 7.35 12.27
C GLU A 186 16.14 7.47 13.63
N ASP A 187 16.90 7.65 14.70
CA ASP A 187 16.38 7.79 16.06
C ASP A 187 15.39 8.99 16.15
N SER A 188 15.79 10.14 15.59
CA SER A 188 14.95 11.35 15.57
C SER A 188 13.65 11.13 14.77
N ILE A 189 13.70 10.45 13.63
CA ILE A 189 12.53 10.17 12.79
C ILE A 189 11.58 9.22 13.52
N VAL A 190 12.11 8.17 14.15
CA VAL A 190 11.32 7.20 14.93
C VAL A 190 10.67 7.88 16.13
N GLU A 191 11.39 8.74 16.85
CA GLU A 191 10.85 9.51 17.97
C GLU A 191 9.69 10.42 17.52
N ILE A 192 9.90 11.19 16.44
CA ILE A 192 8.87 12.08 15.87
C ILE A 192 7.64 11.27 15.44
N ALA A 193 7.82 10.15 14.75
CA ALA A 193 6.73 9.30 14.31
C ALA A 193 5.95 8.74 15.51
N THR A 194 6.64 8.23 16.52
CA THR A 194 6.05 7.68 17.74
C THR A 194 5.24 8.72 18.51
N ALA A 195 5.82 9.90 18.72
CA ALA A 195 5.16 10.99 19.43
C ALA A 195 3.92 11.51 18.66
N LEU A 196 3.97 11.57 17.34
CA LEU A 196 2.82 11.97 16.54
C LEU A 196 1.75 10.90 16.53
N LEU A 197 2.08 9.63 16.25
CA LEU A 197 1.11 8.53 16.20
C LEU A 197 0.35 8.39 17.52
N SER A 198 1.00 8.61 18.66
CA SER A 198 0.35 8.55 19.97
C SER A 198 -0.83 9.53 20.11
N ARG A 199 -0.77 10.71 19.47
CA ARG A 199 -1.87 11.70 19.45
C ARG A 199 -3.10 11.21 18.70
N TYR A 200 -2.89 10.28 17.76
CA TYR A 200 -3.95 9.61 17.00
C TYR A 200 -4.38 8.29 17.66
N GLY A 201 -3.89 7.97 18.86
CA GLY A 201 -4.16 6.70 19.52
C GLY A 201 -3.58 5.48 18.77
N LEU A 202 -2.56 5.72 17.96
CA LEU A 202 -1.84 4.73 17.17
C LEU A 202 -0.44 4.49 17.74
N GLN A 203 0.15 3.36 17.40
CA GLN A 203 1.48 2.97 17.85
C GLN A 203 2.35 2.53 16.68
N LEU A 204 3.63 2.90 16.72
CA LEU A 204 4.62 2.40 15.79
C LEU A 204 5.00 0.95 16.14
N ASN A 205 5.16 0.10 15.15
CA ASN A 205 5.69 -1.24 15.30
C ASN A 205 7.22 -1.20 15.21
N ILE A 206 7.87 -0.89 16.33
CA ILE A 206 9.34 -0.77 16.40
C ILE A 206 10.05 -2.04 15.89
N LYS A 207 9.51 -3.22 16.16
CA LYS A 207 10.11 -4.49 15.70
C LYS A 207 10.15 -4.65 14.18
N LYS A 208 9.29 -3.93 13.46
CA LYS A 208 9.22 -3.93 12.01
C LYS A 208 9.90 -2.71 11.37
N THR A 209 10.37 -1.75 12.16
CA THR A 209 11.16 -0.64 11.65
C THR A 209 12.46 -1.18 11.05
N ARG A 210 12.78 -0.74 9.84
CA ARG A 210 13.96 -1.16 9.09
C ARG A 210 14.58 0.04 8.39
N SER A 211 15.89 0.10 8.38
CA SER A 211 16.66 1.05 7.61
C SER A 211 17.52 0.34 6.56
N TYR A 212 17.72 1.00 5.43
CA TYR A 212 18.50 0.49 4.31
C TYR A 212 19.37 1.60 3.73
N ASN A 213 20.62 1.25 3.41
CA ASN A 213 21.57 2.14 2.74
C ASN A 213 21.93 1.55 1.38
N MET A 214 21.54 2.23 0.29
CA MET A 214 21.80 1.81 -1.09
C MET A 214 23.28 1.92 -1.49
N ASN A 215 24.12 2.54 -0.67
CA ASN A 215 25.57 2.52 -0.87
C ASN A 215 26.22 1.23 -0.34
N ILE A 216 25.52 0.49 0.52
CA ILE A 216 25.95 -0.80 1.07
C ILE A 216 25.17 -1.94 0.39
N SER A 217 23.86 -1.77 0.23
CA SER A 217 22.96 -2.74 -0.41
C SER A 217 22.53 -2.24 -1.79
N ASN A 218 22.72 -3.05 -2.83
CA ASN A 218 22.33 -2.66 -4.20
C ASN A 218 20.81 -2.67 -4.43
N HIS A 219 20.02 -2.96 -3.40
CA HIS A 219 18.56 -2.97 -3.52
C HIS A 219 17.86 -2.63 -2.21
N VAL A 220 16.65 -2.09 -2.33
CA VAL A 220 15.69 -1.92 -1.24
C VAL A 220 14.30 -2.28 -1.76
N ARG A 221 13.45 -2.86 -0.90
CA ARG A 221 12.09 -3.24 -1.28
C ARG A 221 11.07 -2.34 -0.59
N VAL A 222 10.36 -1.53 -1.38
CA VAL A 222 9.33 -0.59 -0.90
C VAL A 222 7.95 -1.13 -1.31
N THR A 223 7.12 -1.49 -0.35
CA THR A 223 5.75 -1.99 -0.57
C THR A 223 5.66 -3.07 -1.67
N GLY A 224 6.62 -4.01 -1.64
CA GLY A 224 6.66 -5.11 -2.61
C GLY A 224 7.43 -4.85 -3.91
N VAL A 225 7.76 -3.60 -4.22
CA VAL A 225 8.56 -3.21 -5.40
C VAL A 225 10.01 -3.02 -4.99
N ASN A 226 10.93 -3.63 -5.74
CA ASN A 226 12.36 -3.45 -5.52
C ASN A 226 12.87 -2.22 -6.28
N ILE A 227 13.63 -1.39 -5.61
CA ILE A 227 14.51 -0.38 -6.20
C ILE A 227 15.90 -0.98 -6.27
N THR A 228 16.47 -1.13 -7.46
CA THR A 228 17.80 -1.73 -7.65
C THR A 228 18.75 -0.74 -8.29
N LYS A 229 19.99 -0.71 -7.80
CA LYS A 229 21.10 0.03 -8.39
C LYS A 229 21.79 -0.87 -9.42
N GLN A 230 22.00 -0.35 -10.61
CA GLN A 230 22.72 -1.02 -11.70
C GLN A 230 24.21 -0.69 -11.61
N ASP A 231 25.06 -1.46 -12.32
CA ASP A 231 26.52 -1.26 -12.33
C ASP A 231 26.92 0.12 -12.87
N ASN A 232 26.15 0.66 -13.81
CA ASN A 232 26.34 2.03 -14.32
C ASN A 232 25.82 3.14 -13.39
N GLY A 233 25.39 2.80 -12.17
CA GLY A 233 24.84 3.73 -11.18
C GLY A 233 23.38 4.12 -11.40
N SER A 234 22.75 3.76 -12.51
CA SER A 234 21.31 4.01 -12.74
C SER A 234 20.47 3.17 -11.78
N ARG A 235 19.21 3.57 -11.60
CA ARG A 235 18.28 2.86 -10.72
C ARG A 235 17.02 2.50 -11.49
N ARG A 236 16.48 1.33 -11.19
CA ARG A 236 15.21 0.87 -11.76
C ARG A 236 14.31 0.24 -10.72
N LEU A 237 13.02 0.23 -11.05
CA LEU A 237 12.00 -0.52 -10.31
C LEU A 237 11.85 -1.91 -10.91
N THR A 238 11.71 -2.93 -10.06
CA THR A 238 11.52 -4.31 -10.50
C THR A 238 10.68 -5.08 -9.48
N VAL A 239 9.90 -6.04 -9.97
CA VAL A 239 9.17 -6.99 -9.10
C VAL A 239 10.12 -8.01 -8.44
N GLY A 240 11.36 -8.12 -8.93
CA GLY A 240 12.34 -9.09 -8.47
C GLY A 240 12.32 -10.39 -9.26
N ARG A 241 13.42 -11.15 -9.16
CA ARG A 241 13.65 -12.35 -9.97
C ARG A 241 12.68 -13.48 -9.62
N SER A 242 12.33 -13.64 -8.34
CA SER A 242 11.40 -14.69 -7.91
C SER A 242 10.06 -14.59 -8.63
N VAL A 243 9.42 -13.42 -8.59
CA VAL A 243 8.11 -13.20 -9.23
C VAL A 243 8.17 -13.47 -10.74
N LYS A 244 9.28 -13.07 -11.40
CA LYS A 244 9.46 -13.34 -12.83
C LYS A 244 9.68 -14.82 -13.12
N ASN A 245 10.40 -15.53 -12.27
CA ASN A 245 10.54 -16.98 -12.40
C ASN A 245 9.20 -17.70 -12.17
N ASP A 246 8.42 -17.28 -11.18
CA ASP A 246 7.08 -17.83 -10.94
C ASP A 246 6.21 -17.62 -12.19
N LEU A 247 6.20 -16.41 -12.77
CA LEU A 247 5.48 -16.11 -14.02
C LEU A 247 5.92 -17.04 -15.16
N TYR A 248 7.21 -17.28 -15.32
CA TYR A 248 7.74 -18.13 -16.38
C TYR A 248 7.23 -19.59 -16.23
N TRP A 249 7.40 -20.18 -15.03
CA TRP A 249 7.04 -21.57 -14.83
C TRP A 249 5.53 -21.81 -14.87
N GLU A 250 4.75 -20.90 -14.31
CA GLU A 250 3.29 -20.97 -14.36
C GLU A 250 2.77 -20.81 -15.80
N ALA A 251 3.36 -19.91 -16.60
CA ALA A 251 3.00 -19.76 -18.00
C ALA A 251 3.25 -21.03 -18.79
N LEU A 252 4.41 -21.67 -18.63
CA LEU A 252 4.71 -22.93 -19.32
C LEU A 252 3.77 -24.05 -18.89
N SER A 253 3.41 -24.14 -17.61
CA SER A 253 2.46 -25.14 -17.15
C SER A 253 1.07 -24.97 -17.77
N CYS A 254 0.65 -23.73 -18.08
CA CYS A 254 -0.62 -23.46 -18.75
C CYS A 254 -0.65 -23.84 -20.23
N VAL A 255 0.50 -24.00 -20.88
CA VAL A 255 0.55 -24.53 -22.28
C VAL A 255 0.11 -25.99 -22.31
N GLU A 256 0.48 -26.77 -21.28
CA GLU A 256 0.18 -28.19 -21.14
C GLU A 256 -1.22 -28.43 -20.55
N ASP A 257 -1.62 -27.57 -19.59
CA ASP A 257 -2.91 -27.67 -18.89
C ASP A 257 -3.62 -26.29 -18.94
N ARG A 258 -4.55 -26.15 -19.90
CA ARG A 258 -5.31 -24.90 -20.14
C ARG A 258 -6.49 -24.74 -19.17
N ASP A 259 -6.23 -24.88 -17.88
CA ASP A 259 -7.19 -24.55 -16.85
C ASP A 259 -7.47 -23.04 -16.83
N ALA A 260 -8.73 -22.63 -16.94
CA ALA A 260 -9.14 -21.24 -17.06
C ALA A 260 -8.71 -20.37 -15.86
N ASP A 261 -8.74 -20.95 -14.65
CA ASP A 261 -8.33 -20.23 -13.42
C ASP A 261 -6.82 -20.00 -13.40
N LYS A 262 -6.03 -21.00 -13.83
CA LYS A 262 -4.57 -20.88 -13.96
C LYS A 262 -4.19 -19.85 -15.02
N VAL A 263 -4.82 -19.87 -16.18
CA VAL A 263 -4.61 -18.89 -17.25
C VAL A 263 -4.94 -17.47 -16.76
N SER A 264 -6.07 -17.29 -16.09
CA SER A 264 -6.44 -16.00 -15.49
C SER A 264 -5.42 -15.52 -14.48
N HIS A 265 -4.88 -16.41 -13.64
CA HIS A 265 -3.83 -16.10 -12.68
C HIS A 265 -2.53 -15.65 -13.37
N VAL A 266 -2.07 -16.38 -14.38
CA VAL A 266 -0.85 -16.05 -15.14
C VAL A 266 -0.97 -14.69 -15.85
N LYS A 267 -2.11 -14.42 -16.50
CA LYS A 267 -2.40 -13.12 -17.11
C LYS A 267 -2.42 -11.99 -16.07
N GLY A 268 -2.97 -12.24 -14.90
CA GLY A 268 -2.93 -11.31 -13.75
C GLY A 268 -1.51 -11.03 -13.27
N LEU A 269 -0.68 -12.09 -13.15
CA LEU A 269 0.73 -11.97 -12.74
C LEU A 269 1.57 -11.23 -13.80
N GLN A 270 1.36 -11.50 -15.08
CA GLN A 270 1.99 -10.75 -16.18
C GLN A 270 1.62 -9.26 -16.13
N SER A 271 0.32 -8.95 -15.97
CA SER A 271 -0.15 -7.58 -15.84
C SER A 271 0.49 -6.86 -14.65
N PHE A 272 0.67 -7.57 -13.53
CA PHE A 272 1.38 -7.03 -12.38
C PHE A 272 2.84 -6.72 -12.70
N VAL A 273 3.58 -7.65 -13.34
CA VAL A 273 4.98 -7.43 -13.75
C VAL A 273 5.08 -6.22 -14.68
N LEU A 274 4.23 -6.15 -15.71
CA LEU A 274 4.21 -5.05 -16.68
C LEU A 274 3.83 -3.70 -16.04
N SER A 275 3.01 -3.70 -15.00
CA SER A 275 2.66 -2.48 -14.26
C SER A 275 3.85 -1.84 -13.55
N ILE A 276 4.89 -2.61 -13.23
CA ILE A 276 6.11 -2.17 -12.55
C ILE A 276 7.27 -1.96 -13.53
N GLU A 277 7.57 -2.97 -14.36
CA GLU A 277 8.76 -2.97 -15.24
C GLU A 277 8.48 -2.44 -16.65
N LYS A 278 7.21 -2.30 -17.02
CA LYS A 278 6.73 -1.82 -18.33
C LYS A 278 7.26 -2.65 -19.51
N THR A 279 8.58 -2.73 -19.68
CA THR A 279 9.26 -3.47 -20.75
C THR A 279 10.53 -4.13 -20.24
N GLY A 280 11.03 -5.12 -20.97
CA GLY A 280 12.35 -5.71 -20.73
C GLY A 280 12.45 -6.63 -19.52
N TYR A 281 11.34 -7.05 -18.91
CA TYR A 281 11.36 -7.98 -17.78
C TYR A 281 11.91 -9.36 -18.15
N GLU A 282 11.82 -9.74 -19.41
CA GLU A 282 12.29 -11.03 -19.95
C GLU A 282 13.83 -11.13 -20.03
N SER A 283 14.53 -10.01 -19.96
CA SER A 283 16.00 -9.99 -19.94
C SER A 283 16.64 -10.76 -18.78
N CYS A 284 15.83 -11.15 -17.77
CA CYS A 284 16.31 -11.98 -16.66
C CYS A 284 16.30 -13.49 -16.97
N TYR A 285 15.64 -13.93 -18.03
CA TYR A 285 15.57 -15.33 -18.42
C TYR A 285 16.84 -15.77 -19.15
N SER A 286 17.27 -16.99 -18.88
CA SER A 286 18.45 -17.55 -19.54
C SER A 286 18.12 -17.91 -21.00
N PRO A 287 19.14 -18.05 -21.88
CA PRO A 287 18.93 -18.56 -23.24
C PRO A 287 18.21 -19.91 -23.26
N ILE A 288 18.48 -20.80 -22.31
CA ILE A 288 17.80 -22.10 -22.20
C ILE A 288 16.31 -21.91 -21.89
N MET A 289 15.95 -20.99 -21.01
CA MET A 289 14.55 -20.69 -20.73
C MET A 289 13.84 -20.12 -21.96
N MET A 290 14.48 -19.20 -22.67
CA MET A 290 13.90 -18.64 -23.91
C MET A 290 13.82 -19.67 -25.04
N ALA A 291 14.80 -20.57 -25.17
CA ALA A 291 14.72 -21.69 -26.14
C ALA A 291 13.49 -22.59 -25.89
N LYS A 292 13.08 -22.77 -24.63
CA LYS A 292 11.85 -23.51 -24.31
C LYS A 292 10.60 -22.75 -24.79
N VAL A 293 10.55 -21.41 -24.63
CA VAL A 293 9.46 -20.60 -25.19
C VAL A 293 9.41 -20.69 -26.71
N HIS A 294 10.56 -20.58 -27.37
CA HIS A 294 10.68 -20.72 -28.81
C HIS A 294 10.23 -22.11 -29.31
N SER A 295 10.45 -23.18 -28.54
CA SER A 295 9.99 -24.53 -28.91
C SER A 295 8.46 -24.65 -28.93
N TYR A 296 7.72 -23.75 -28.34
CA TYR A 296 6.27 -23.63 -28.45
C TYR A 296 5.81 -22.70 -29.58
N GLY A 297 6.76 -22.13 -30.37
CA GLY A 297 6.47 -21.28 -31.53
C GLY A 297 6.30 -19.80 -31.22
N PHE A 298 6.76 -19.33 -30.04
CA PHE A 298 6.66 -17.94 -29.63
C PHE A 298 8.03 -17.28 -29.48
N ASP A 299 8.16 -16.01 -29.91
CA ASP A 299 9.41 -15.27 -29.79
C ASP A 299 9.64 -14.76 -28.39
N THR A 300 8.57 -14.45 -27.66
CA THR A 300 8.62 -13.91 -26.28
C THR A 300 7.69 -14.68 -25.34
N LEU A 301 8.00 -14.67 -24.04
CA LEU A 301 7.09 -15.20 -23.02
C LEU A 301 5.77 -14.44 -22.99
N LYS A 302 5.83 -13.15 -23.32
CA LYS A 302 4.64 -12.32 -23.43
C LYS A 302 3.69 -12.84 -24.50
N ASP A 303 4.20 -13.13 -25.71
CA ASP A 303 3.39 -13.64 -26.82
C ASP A 303 2.76 -14.99 -26.48
N LEU A 304 3.53 -15.86 -25.79
CA LEU A 304 3.03 -17.15 -25.30
C LEU A 304 1.85 -16.93 -24.32
N ILE A 305 1.98 -16.04 -23.33
CA ILE A 305 0.92 -15.78 -22.34
C ILE A 305 -0.30 -15.12 -23.00
N ASP A 306 -0.08 -14.21 -23.96
CA ASP A 306 -1.17 -13.53 -24.68
C ASP A 306 -1.98 -14.54 -25.54
N SER A 307 -1.38 -15.66 -25.95
CA SER A 307 -2.03 -16.75 -26.71
C SER A 307 -2.82 -17.73 -25.85
N LEU A 308 -2.59 -17.76 -24.53
CA LEU A 308 -3.36 -18.60 -23.59
C LEU A 308 -4.80 -18.08 -23.46
#